data_6ff690e917dc560e40f54c52ad88222d
#
_entry.id   6ff690e917dc560e40f54c52ad88222d
#
_cell.length_a   1.000
_cell.length_b   1.000
_cell.length_c   1.000
_cell.angle_alpha   90.00
_cell.angle_beta   90.00
_cell.angle_gamma   90.00
#
_symmetry.space_group_name_H-M   'P 1'
#
loop_
_entity.id
_entity.type
_entity.pdbx_description
1 polymer ?
#
loop_
_entity_poly.entity_id
_entity_poly.type
_entity_poly.pdbx_seq_one_letter_code
_entity_poly.pdbx_strand_id
1 'polypeptide(L)'
;MKTQQLILILFFGLALFTGCQTEETKHNILFISIDDLKPSINSYGDSKMITPNIDKLASEGVQFNNAFTNIAVCGASRASLMTGIRPSEKRFNDFSTRAAKDVPDAISLNELFKNNGYETISYGKIYHHNDDFGEHWTEIGERAEQADFQDPKAIEMRDNAERGEYGKKNPIIEYPEVSDYAYHDGKITLKAIEKLKEMKENNKPFFLAIGYVSPHLPFIQPKKYWDMYEHEKIELADNPFQPKNSPDIAIEAQHNSAELRKNYLNIPANGPLGDDLSRDLIHGYFASVSYMDVLIGELVDALDNLGLRDNTTIVLWSDHGYFLGEHGFWCKHSTFYEAVHVPLIISSPKFSNNIPTDSFTELVDIYPTLCELTDIEAPSYLQGQSLVSVLEDSSV
;
A
#
# COMPACT_ATOMS: atom_id res chain seq x y z
N MET A 1 -52.36 7.36 -81.13
CA MET A 1 -52.26 6.61 -79.87
C MET A 1 -50.81 6.72 -79.43
N LYS A 2 -50.51 7.55 -78.42
CA LYS A 2 -49.15 7.73 -77.89
C LYS A 2 -49.15 7.21 -76.44
N THR A 3 -48.40 6.12 -76.18
CA THR A 3 -48.22 5.49 -74.89
C THR A 3 -47.21 6.28 -74.13
N GLN A 4 -47.54 6.89 -73.02
CA GLN A 4 -46.58 7.48 -72.06
C GLN A 4 -46.10 6.41 -71.07
N GLN A 5 -44.80 6.16 -71.05
CA GLN A 5 -44.13 5.36 -70.04
C GLN A 5 -43.82 6.28 -68.83
N LEU A 6 -44.38 5.85 -67.67
CA LEU A 6 -44.11 6.47 -66.38
C LEU A 6 -42.87 5.83 -65.78
N ILE A 7 -41.74 6.58 -65.65
CA ILE A 7 -40.53 6.10 -64.97
C ILE A 7 -40.67 6.47 -63.47
N LEU A 8 -40.75 5.44 -62.64
CA LEU A 8 -40.80 5.54 -61.19
C LEU A 8 -39.35 5.51 -60.68
N ILE A 9 -38.84 6.65 -60.22
CA ILE A 9 -37.52 6.72 -59.58
C ILE A 9 -37.67 6.43 -58.10
N LEU A 10 -37.21 5.22 -57.63
CA LEU A 10 -37.08 4.86 -56.24
C LEU A 10 -35.82 5.53 -55.66
N PHE A 11 -35.99 6.53 -54.81
CA PHE A 11 -34.89 7.03 -53.97
C PHE A 11 -34.71 6.08 -52.80
N PHE A 12 -33.65 5.26 -52.83
CA PHE A 12 -33.16 4.50 -51.67
C PHE A 12 -32.36 5.45 -50.79
N GLY A 13 -32.98 5.99 -49.74
CA GLY A 13 -32.32 6.76 -48.71
C GLY A 13 -31.43 5.84 -47.87
N LEU A 14 -30.12 5.88 -48.11
CA LEU A 14 -29.11 5.23 -47.26
C LEU A 14 -28.99 6.02 -45.95
N ALA A 15 -29.71 5.63 -44.91
CA ALA A 15 -29.56 6.17 -43.59
C ALA A 15 -28.19 5.66 -43.04
N LEU A 16 -27.16 6.50 -43.09
CA LEU A 16 -25.91 6.30 -42.36
C LEU A 16 -26.24 6.42 -40.86
N PHE A 17 -26.48 5.28 -40.22
CA PHE A 17 -26.34 5.18 -38.76
C PHE A 17 -24.89 5.36 -38.43
N THR A 18 -24.45 6.59 -38.15
CA THR A 18 -23.26 6.86 -37.36
C THR A 18 -23.60 6.43 -35.95
N GLY A 19 -23.33 5.17 -35.65
CA GLY A 19 -23.32 4.70 -34.27
C GLY A 19 -22.24 5.51 -33.57
N CYS A 20 -22.63 6.38 -32.67
CA CYS A 20 -21.76 6.94 -31.67
C CYS A 20 -21.31 5.74 -30.84
N GLN A 21 -20.14 5.14 -31.17
CA GLN A 21 -19.45 4.28 -30.24
C GLN A 21 -19.09 5.21 -29.07
N THR A 22 -19.84 5.14 -27.99
CA THR A 22 -19.37 5.62 -26.69
C THR A 22 -18.11 4.80 -26.43
N GLU A 23 -16.92 5.41 -26.55
CA GLU A 23 -15.72 4.79 -26.02
C GLU A 23 -16.03 4.41 -24.57
N GLU A 24 -16.02 3.13 -24.30
CA GLU A 24 -16.22 2.59 -22.97
C GLU A 24 -15.10 3.18 -22.09
N THR A 25 -15.46 4.00 -21.11
CA THR A 25 -14.48 4.66 -20.27
C THR A 25 -13.74 3.58 -19.50
N LYS A 26 -12.42 3.49 -19.73
CA LYS A 26 -11.56 2.53 -19.01
C LYS A 26 -11.67 2.74 -17.51
N HIS A 27 -11.63 1.64 -16.77
CA HIS A 27 -11.76 1.62 -15.33
C HIS A 27 -10.46 2.08 -14.65
N ASN A 28 -10.54 3.03 -13.73
CA ASN A 28 -9.39 3.60 -13.04
C ASN A 28 -8.95 2.73 -11.85
N ILE A 29 -7.69 2.88 -11.46
CA ILE A 29 -7.12 2.25 -10.27
C ILE A 29 -6.51 3.31 -9.35
N LEU A 30 -6.92 3.31 -8.08
CA LEU A 30 -6.25 3.97 -6.97
C LEU A 30 -5.56 2.90 -6.11
N PHE A 31 -4.23 2.86 -6.16
CA PHE A 31 -3.40 1.82 -5.57
C PHE A 31 -2.66 2.36 -4.35
N ILE A 32 -3.14 2.03 -3.14
CA ILE A 32 -2.63 2.58 -1.87
C ILE A 32 -1.77 1.53 -1.18
N SER A 33 -0.48 1.80 -1.09
CA SER A 33 0.50 0.99 -0.38
C SER A 33 0.87 1.61 0.95
N ILE A 34 0.95 0.80 2.01
CA ILE A 34 1.32 1.24 3.34
C ILE A 34 2.51 0.41 3.81
N ASP A 35 3.56 1.06 4.32
CA ASP A 35 4.78 0.37 4.75
C ASP A 35 4.66 -0.07 6.22
N ASP A 36 4.93 -1.34 6.53
CA ASP A 36 4.91 -1.88 7.89
C ASP A 36 3.51 -1.92 8.58
N LEU A 37 2.40 -1.87 7.85
CA LEU A 37 1.09 -1.93 8.48
C LEU A 37 0.68 -3.38 8.78
N LYS A 38 0.55 -3.73 10.06
CA LYS A 38 -0.08 -4.98 10.49
C LYS A 38 -1.60 -4.88 10.49
N PRO A 39 -2.36 -5.97 10.33
CA PRO A 39 -3.82 -5.95 10.32
C PRO A 39 -4.44 -5.86 11.73
N SER A 40 -3.79 -5.13 12.66
CA SER A 40 -4.32 -4.85 14.00
C SER A 40 -5.12 -3.55 13.99
N ILE A 41 -6.06 -3.43 13.05
CA ILE A 41 -6.97 -2.29 12.91
C ILE A 41 -8.40 -2.72 13.19
N ASN A 42 -9.29 -1.76 13.47
CA ASN A 42 -10.61 -2.06 14.00
C ASN A 42 -11.45 -2.95 13.08
N SER A 43 -11.40 -2.74 11.77
CA SER A 43 -12.13 -3.59 10.81
C SER A 43 -11.65 -5.06 10.82
N TYR A 44 -10.40 -5.34 11.22
CA TYR A 44 -9.86 -6.69 11.40
C TYR A 44 -10.10 -7.26 12.83
N GLY A 45 -10.91 -6.57 13.64
CA GLY A 45 -11.31 -7.05 14.98
C GLY A 45 -10.37 -6.59 16.10
N ASP A 46 -9.37 -5.77 15.85
CA ASP A 46 -8.51 -5.17 16.88
C ASP A 46 -8.85 -3.68 17.06
N SER A 47 -9.56 -3.36 18.13
CA SER A 47 -10.03 -1.99 18.42
C SER A 47 -8.98 -1.11 19.10
N LYS A 48 -7.72 -1.54 19.17
CA LYS A 48 -6.65 -0.78 19.84
C LYS A 48 -6.23 0.46 19.04
N MET A 49 -6.28 0.38 17.71
CA MET A 49 -5.95 1.50 16.83
C MET A 49 -7.21 2.23 16.34
N ILE A 50 -7.11 3.54 16.21
CA ILE A 50 -8.21 4.41 15.77
C ILE A 50 -8.06 4.65 14.27
N THR A 51 -8.89 3.97 13.46
CA THR A 51 -8.78 3.92 12.00
C THR A 51 -10.14 4.07 11.29
N PRO A 52 -10.93 5.13 11.58
CA PRO A 52 -12.31 5.23 11.07
C PRO A 52 -12.41 5.31 9.54
N ASN A 53 -11.39 5.83 8.85
CA ASN A 53 -11.42 5.98 7.39
C ASN A 53 -11.08 4.65 6.69
N ILE A 54 -10.10 3.90 7.20
CA ILE A 54 -9.82 2.54 6.70
C ILE A 54 -10.99 1.62 6.99
N ASP A 55 -11.62 1.73 8.18
CA ASP A 55 -12.82 0.96 8.54
C ASP A 55 -13.99 1.27 7.60
N LYS A 56 -14.18 2.55 7.25
CA LYS A 56 -15.18 2.96 6.25
C LYS A 56 -14.88 2.32 4.90
N LEU A 57 -13.64 2.41 4.41
CA LEU A 57 -13.22 1.78 3.14
C LEU A 57 -13.45 0.26 3.15
N ALA A 58 -13.14 -0.41 4.27
CA ALA A 58 -13.39 -1.83 4.45
C ALA A 58 -14.89 -2.17 4.37
N SER A 59 -15.76 -1.31 4.93
CA SER A 59 -17.21 -1.46 4.85
C SER A 59 -17.79 -1.20 3.46
N GLU A 60 -17.06 -0.54 2.58
CA GLU A 60 -17.41 -0.22 1.19
C GLU A 60 -16.72 -1.12 0.17
N GLY A 61 -16.04 -2.17 0.61
CA GLY A 61 -15.30 -3.12 -0.22
C GLY A 61 -15.21 -4.50 0.39
N VAL A 62 -14.43 -5.37 -0.22
CA VAL A 62 -14.09 -6.69 0.33
C VAL A 62 -12.79 -6.60 1.11
N GLN A 63 -12.84 -6.91 2.39
CA GLN A 63 -11.70 -7.08 3.27
C GLN A 63 -11.26 -8.54 3.26
N PHE A 64 -9.97 -8.79 3.06
CA PHE A 64 -9.37 -10.12 3.07
C PHE A 64 -8.75 -10.38 4.46
N ASN A 65 -9.40 -11.22 5.26
CA ASN A 65 -8.95 -11.53 6.62
C ASN A 65 -7.68 -12.38 6.65
N ASN A 66 -7.37 -13.10 5.57
CA ASN A 66 -6.23 -14.00 5.44
C ASN A 66 -5.37 -13.63 4.23
N ALA A 67 -4.93 -12.37 4.14
CA ALA A 67 -3.99 -11.93 3.12
C ALA A 67 -2.54 -12.00 3.63
N PHE A 68 -1.64 -12.50 2.78
CA PHE A 68 -0.25 -12.76 3.16
C PHE A 68 0.74 -12.22 2.13
N THR A 69 1.84 -11.67 2.64
CA THR A 69 3.03 -11.43 1.79
C THR A 69 3.84 -12.71 1.61
N ASN A 70 4.47 -12.86 0.47
CA ASN A 70 5.36 -14.00 0.20
C ASN A 70 6.70 -13.90 0.94
N ILE A 71 7.07 -12.70 1.39
CA ILE A 71 8.30 -12.43 2.14
C ILE A 71 8.18 -11.13 2.93
N ALA A 72 8.48 -11.15 4.22
CA ALA A 72 8.39 -9.98 5.11
C ALA A 72 9.63 -9.07 5.00
N VAL A 73 9.88 -8.56 3.79
CA VAL A 73 10.97 -7.62 3.47
C VAL A 73 10.50 -6.66 2.39
N CYS A 74 10.52 -5.36 2.67
CA CYS A 74 9.91 -4.34 1.80
C CYS A 74 10.33 -4.45 0.32
N GLY A 75 11.65 -4.51 0.04
CA GLY A 75 12.15 -4.59 -1.34
C GLY A 75 11.65 -5.82 -2.09
N ALA A 76 11.76 -6.96 -1.44
CA ALA A 76 11.40 -8.26 -2.01
C ALA A 76 9.86 -8.43 -2.16
N SER A 77 9.09 -8.04 -1.15
CA SER A 77 7.63 -8.10 -1.20
C SER A 77 7.06 -7.23 -2.32
N ARG A 78 7.49 -5.96 -2.38
CA ARG A 78 7.04 -5.00 -3.40
C ARG A 78 7.43 -5.44 -4.81
N ALA A 79 8.66 -5.93 -5.02
CA ALA A 79 9.10 -6.50 -6.28
C ALA A 79 8.25 -7.72 -6.70
N SER A 80 7.93 -8.60 -5.75
CA SER A 80 7.08 -9.77 -5.98
C SER A 80 5.67 -9.38 -6.44
N LEU A 81 4.99 -8.49 -5.71
CA LEU A 81 3.66 -8.01 -6.07
C LEU A 81 3.66 -7.31 -7.44
N MET A 82 4.57 -6.35 -7.64
CA MET A 82 4.60 -5.52 -8.84
C MET A 82 5.00 -6.27 -10.13
N THR A 83 5.56 -7.47 -10.00
CA THR A 83 5.88 -8.35 -11.14
C THR A 83 4.97 -9.57 -11.22
N GLY A 84 4.19 -9.87 -10.18
CA GLY A 84 3.37 -11.08 -10.08
C GLY A 84 4.19 -12.37 -9.97
N ILE A 85 5.46 -12.28 -9.54
CA ILE A 85 6.40 -13.40 -9.45
C ILE A 85 6.80 -13.61 -7.99
N ARG A 86 6.69 -14.85 -7.48
CA ARG A 86 7.05 -15.19 -6.10
C ARG A 86 8.56 -15.14 -5.86
N PRO A 87 9.00 -14.84 -4.63
CA PRO A 87 10.38 -14.97 -4.19
C PRO A 87 10.94 -16.38 -4.41
N SER A 88 12.24 -16.49 -4.53
CA SER A 88 12.96 -17.76 -4.58
C SER A 88 14.39 -17.57 -4.06
N GLU A 89 15.16 -18.65 -3.90
CA GLU A 89 16.57 -18.57 -3.50
C GLU A 89 17.44 -17.64 -4.36
N LYS A 90 17.00 -17.33 -5.58
CA LYS A 90 17.78 -16.56 -6.57
C LYS A 90 17.26 -15.16 -6.81
N ARG A 91 16.10 -14.80 -6.28
CA ARG A 91 15.47 -13.49 -6.52
C ARG A 91 14.58 -13.08 -5.37
N PHE A 92 14.45 -11.78 -5.16
CA PHE A 92 13.57 -11.18 -4.18
C PHE A 92 13.84 -11.67 -2.74
N ASN A 93 15.10 -11.53 -2.29
CA ASN A 93 15.55 -12.11 -1.02
C ASN A 93 15.73 -11.10 0.11
N ASP A 94 15.93 -9.82 -0.21
CA ASP A 94 16.25 -8.80 0.79
C ASP A 94 15.73 -7.40 0.39
N PHE A 95 16.06 -6.40 1.22
CA PHE A 95 15.67 -5.02 0.99
C PHE A 95 16.37 -4.36 -0.21
N SER A 96 17.55 -4.86 -0.60
CA SER A 96 18.29 -4.35 -1.76
C SER A 96 17.74 -4.86 -3.10
N THR A 97 16.74 -5.75 -3.06
CA THR A 97 16.06 -6.30 -4.22
C THR A 97 15.62 -5.21 -5.18
N ARG A 98 15.91 -5.42 -6.47
CA ARG A 98 15.42 -4.62 -7.58
C ARG A 98 14.77 -5.54 -8.60
N ALA A 99 13.47 -5.36 -8.83
CA ALA A 99 12.72 -6.17 -9.79
C ALA A 99 13.35 -6.12 -11.19
N ALA A 100 13.77 -4.93 -11.63
CA ALA A 100 14.43 -4.73 -12.91
C ALA A 100 15.76 -5.50 -13.08
N LYS A 101 16.41 -5.90 -11.97
CA LYS A 101 17.63 -6.71 -12.00
C LYS A 101 17.34 -8.20 -11.89
N ASP A 102 16.43 -8.56 -10.98
CA ASP A 102 16.14 -9.95 -10.66
C ASP A 102 15.28 -10.61 -11.76
N VAL A 103 14.41 -9.85 -12.41
CA VAL A 103 13.49 -10.32 -13.47
C VAL A 103 13.34 -9.27 -14.59
N PRO A 104 14.41 -8.94 -15.32
CA PRO A 104 14.44 -7.85 -16.29
C PRO A 104 13.45 -8.01 -17.44
N ASP A 105 13.03 -9.24 -17.75
CA ASP A 105 12.09 -9.54 -18.83
C ASP A 105 10.62 -9.55 -18.36
N ALA A 106 10.38 -9.33 -17.08
CA ALA A 106 9.01 -9.28 -16.56
C ALA A 106 8.36 -7.93 -16.88
N ILE A 107 7.15 -7.96 -17.37
CA ILE A 107 6.30 -6.78 -17.53
C ILE A 107 5.80 -6.41 -16.14
N SER A 108 6.22 -5.26 -15.62
CA SER A 108 5.75 -4.77 -14.32
C SER A 108 4.29 -4.29 -14.38
N LEU A 109 3.59 -4.29 -13.25
CA LEU A 109 2.19 -3.87 -13.20
C LEU A 109 2.00 -2.46 -13.78
N ASN A 110 2.85 -1.50 -13.41
CA ASN A 110 2.82 -0.14 -13.96
C ASN A 110 3.14 -0.10 -15.46
N GLU A 111 4.05 -0.93 -15.95
CA GLU A 111 4.32 -1.06 -17.39
C GLU A 111 3.11 -1.57 -18.14
N LEU A 112 2.46 -2.61 -17.62
CA LEU A 112 1.27 -3.18 -18.24
C LEU A 112 0.18 -2.14 -18.42
N PHE A 113 -0.12 -1.36 -17.38
CA PHE A 113 -1.12 -0.29 -17.44
C PHE A 113 -0.71 0.82 -18.41
N LYS A 114 0.57 1.24 -18.40
CA LYS A 114 1.09 2.25 -19.33
C LYS A 114 0.94 1.79 -20.80
N ASN A 115 1.31 0.55 -21.10
CA ASN A 115 1.21 -0.02 -22.43
C ASN A 115 -0.26 -0.17 -22.90
N ASN A 116 -1.20 -0.20 -21.97
CA ASN A 116 -2.63 -0.20 -22.23
C ASN A 116 -3.27 1.20 -22.18
N GLY A 117 -2.47 2.27 -22.26
CA GLY A 117 -2.93 3.65 -22.43
C GLY A 117 -3.45 4.33 -21.16
N TYR A 118 -3.02 3.85 -19.99
CA TYR A 118 -3.26 4.53 -18.72
C TYR A 118 -2.16 5.56 -18.45
N GLU A 119 -2.54 6.66 -17.80
CA GLU A 119 -1.57 7.51 -17.10
C GLU A 119 -1.16 6.76 -15.82
N THR A 120 0.12 6.38 -15.74
CA THR A 120 0.67 5.65 -14.59
C THR A 120 1.46 6.62 -13.71
N ILE A 121 0.97 6.88 -12.52
CA ILE A 121 1.50 7.91 -11.62
C ILE A 121 1.91 7.25 -10.30
N SER A 122 3.10 7.56 -9.79
CA SER A 122 3.62 7.07 -8.52
C SER A 122 4.07 8.21 -7.61
N TYR A 123 3.47 8.30 -6.41
CA TYR A 123 3.94 9.19 -5.35
C TYR A 123 4.28 8.38 -4.10
N GLY A 124 5.45 8.67 -3.50
CA GLY A 124 5.93 7.96 -2.31
C GLY A 124 6.50 6.58 -2.60
N LYS A 125 6.34 5.64 -1.65
CA LYS A 125 7.02 4.33 -1.64
C LYS A 125 6.17 3.22 -2.29
N ILE A 126 6.25 3.05 -3.61
CA ILE A 126 5.63 1.91 -4.32
C ILE A 126 6.66 0.78 -4.48
N TYR A 127 7.76 1.00 -5.17
CA TYR A 127 8.95 0.14 -5.08
C TYR A 127 9.82 0.54 -3.88
N HIS A 128 10.69 -0.34 -3.43
CA HIS A 128 11.66 0.01 -2.40
C HIS A 128 12.72 0.99 -2.92
N HIS A 129 13.09 0.91 -4.17
CA HIS A 129 14.00 1.84 -4.87
C HIS A 129 13.23 2.60 -5.95
N ASN A 130 13.31 3.94 -5.95
CA ASN A 130 12.57 4.79 -6.88
C ASN A 130 12.93 4.58 -8.35
N ASP A 131 14.15 4.14 -8.62
CA ASP A 131 14.67 3.85 -9.95
C ASP A 131 14.36 2.43 -10.43
N ASP A 132 13.68 1.61 -9.62
CA ASP A 132 13.28 0.26 -10.00
C ASP A 132 12.07 0.32 -10.94
N PHE A 133 12.24 -0.04 -12.21
CA PHE A 133 11.28 0.14 -13.29
C PHE A 133 10.72 1.58 -13.39
N GLY A 134 11.59 2.57 -13.13
CA GLY A 134 11.19 3.98 -13.11
C GLY A 134 10.65 4.48 -14.44
N GLU A 135 11.18 4.01 -15.56
CA GLU A 135 10.76 4.35 -16.93
C GLU A 135 9.35 3.85 -17.28
N HIS A 136 8.81 2.92 -16.51
CA HIS A 136 7.47 2.38 -16.70
C HIS A 136 6.36 3.25 -16.07
N TRP A 137 6.71 4.33 -15.40
CA TRP A 137 5.76 5.35 -14.95
C TRP A 137 5.63 6.50 -15.95
N THR A 138 4.45 7.07 -16.07
CA THR A 138 4.25 8.33 -16.81
C THR A 138 4.75 9.50 -15.98
N GLU A 139 4.54 9.43 -14.65
CA GLU A 139 5.00 10.44 -13.71
C GLU A 139 5.45 9.78 -12.41
N ILE A 140 6.61 10.21 -11.90
CA ILE A 140 7.12 9.82 -10.58
C ILE A 140 7.28 11.08 -9.73
N GLY A 141 6.62 11.11 -8.59
CA GLY A 141 6.80 12.15 -7.59
C GLY A 141 8.02 11.90 -6.69
N GLU A 142 8.34 12.89 -5.90
CA GLU A 142 9.39 12.80 -4.91
C GLU A 142 9.06 11.72 -3.86
N ARG A 143 10.10 11.07 -3.37
CA ARG A 143 10.06 10.16 -2.24
C ARG A 143 10.93 10.73 -1.12
N ALA A 144 10.50 10.58 0.14
CA ALA A 144 11.38 10.86 1.27
C ALA A 144 12.54 9.84 1.28
N GLU A 145 13.76 10.32 1.16
CA GLU A 145 14.97 9.50 1.27
C GLU A 145 15.38 9.30 2.74
N GLN A 146 14.94 10.18 3.62
CA GLN A 146 15.24 10.18 5.05
C GLN A 146 14.00 10.62 5.85
N ALA A 147 14.01 10.31 7.16
CA ALA A 147 13.00 10.82 8.07
C ALA A 147 12.96 12.36 8.06
N ASP A 148 11.79 12.91 7.74
CA ASP A 148 11.55 14.35 7.60
C ASP A 148 11.19 14.98 8.96
N PHE A 149 12.12 14.91 9.94
CA PHE A 149 11.93 15.44 11.28
C PHE A 149 11.58 16.94 11.27
N GLN A 150 10.59 17.32 12.06
CA GLN A 150 10.09 18.68 12.20
C GLN A 150 10.47 19.31 13.55
N ASP A 151 10.75 18.51 14.60
CA ASP A 151 11.21 19.00 15.88
C ASP A 151 12.72 19.36 15.82
N PRO A 152 13.10 20.61 16.12
CA PRO A 152 14.51 21.01 16.16
C PRO A 152 15.39 20.13 17.07
N LYS A 153 14.82 19.59 18.17
CA LYS A 153 15.54 18.67 19.06
C LYS A 153 15.82 17.33 18.39
N ALA A 154 14.84 16.77 17.68
CA ALA A 154 15.02 15.53 16.95
C ALA A 154 16.07 15.70 15.84
N ILE A 155 16.04 16.82 15.13
CA ILE A 155 17.04 17.19 14.12
C ILE A 155 18.44 17.28 14.77
N GLU A 156 18.57 17.98 15.88
CA GLU A 156 19.84 18.11 16.61
C GLU A 156 20.36 16.74 17.10
N MET A 157 19.48 15.91 17.65
CA MET A 157 19.81 14.54 18.09
C MET A 157 20.33 13.70 16.93
N ARG A 158 19.67 13.71 15.78
CA ARG A 158 20.13 13.02 14.56
C ARG A 158 21.47 13.56 14.08
N ASP A 159 21.64 14.87 14.03
CA ASP A 159 22.84 15.51 13.48
C ASP A 159 24.08 15.27 14.34
N ASN A 160 23.89 15.08 15.65
CA ASN A 160 24.95 14.74 16.61
C ASN A 160 25.13 13.23 16.81
N ALA A 161 24.28 12.37 16.21
CA ALA A 161 24.32 10.94 16.40
C ALA A 161 25.53 10.28 15.73
N GLU A 162 25.94 9.15 16.30
CA GLU A 162 26.87 8.21 15.65
C GLU A 162 26.27 7.56 14.40
N ARG A 163 27.13 6.98 13.57
CA ARG A 163 26.65 6.23 12.40
C ARG A 163 26.06 4.89 12.81
N GLY A 164 24.86 4.61 12.31
CA GLY A 164 24.24 3.29 12.29
C GLY A 164 24.56 2.52 11.01
N GLU A 165 23.75 1.55 10.68
CA GLU A 165 23.91 0.72 9.48
C GLU A 165 23.58 1.49 8.18
N TYR A 166 22.51 2.31 8.20
CA TYR A 166 21.99 3.03 7.03
C TYR A 166 22.28 4.55 7.05
N GLY A 167 23.16 5.00 7.88
CA GLY A 167 23.49 6.42 8.02
C GLY A 167 23.71 6.81 9.47
N LYS A 168 23.36 8.04 9.85
CA LYS A 168 23.33 8.43 11.26
C LYS A 168 22.13 7.80 11.94
N LYS A 169 22.29 7.41 13.22
CA LYS A 169 21.15 6.95 14.01
C LYS A 169 20.12 8.05 14.16
N ASN A 170 18.86 7.70 14.05
CA ASN A 170 17.73 8.61 14.17
C ASN A 170 17.08 8.54 15.57
N PRO A 171 16.48 9.64 16.06
CA PRO A 171 15.42 9.52 17.06
C PRO A 171 14.34 8.57 16.55
N ILE A 172 13.76 7.78 17.46
CA ILE A 172 12.82 6.73 17.04
C ILE A 172 11.37 7.23 16.99
N ILE A 173 11.06 8.29 17.72
CA ILE A 173 9.73 8.89 17.87
C ILE A 173 9.83 10.39 17.80
N GLU A 174 8.87 11.03 17.11
CA GLU A 174 8.67 12.47 17.08
C GLU A 174 7.19 12.81 16.95
N TYR A 175 6.69 13.76 17.75
CA TYR A 175 5.30 14.23 17.69
C TYR A 175 5.16 15.74 18.00
N PRO A 176 5.70 16.62 17.14
CA PRO A 176 5.59 18.07 17.31
C PRO A 176 4.18 18.60 16.96
N GLU A 177 3.88 19.81 17.42
CA GLU A 177 2.70 20.57 17.03
C GLU A 177 2.86 21.12 15.62
N VAL A 178 2.52 20.32 14.62
CA VAL A 178 2.62 20.68 13.19
C VAL A 178 1.36 20.27 12.42
N SER A 179 1.20 20.77 11.20
CA SER A 179 0.09 20.36 10.33
C SER A 179 0.28 18.95 9.79
N ASP A 180 -0.80 18.32 9.31
CA ASP A 180 -0.77 16.99 8.69
C ASP A 180 0.14 16.95 7.45
N TYR A 181 0.35 18.08 6.81
CA TYR A 181 1.16 18.20 5.60
C TYR A 181 2.61 18.62 5.85
N ALA A 182 3.05 18.63 7.11
CA ALA A 182 4.44 18.92 7.44
C ALA A 182 5.37 17.77 7.00
N TYR A 183 4.92 16.55 7.16
CA TYR A 183 5.66 15.34 6.78
C TYR A 183 5.43 14.94 5.32
N HIS A 184 6.32 14.09 4.83
CA HIS A 184 6.29 13.62 3.44
C HIS A 184 4.96 12.97 3.04
N ASP A 185 4.41 12.10 3.89
CA ASP A 185 3.15 11.39 3.62
C ASP A 185 1.98 12.35 3.42
N GLY A 186 1.88 13.41 4.23
CA GLY A 186 0.90 14.47 4.01
C GLY A 186 1.13 15.26 2.72
N LYS A 187 2.40 15.55 2.37
CA LYS A 187 2.75 16.25 1.13
C LYS A 187 2.35 15.46 -0.10
N ILE A 188 2.60 14.14 -0.13
CA ILE A 188 2.21 13.30 -1.27
C ILE A 188 0.69 13.12 -1.37
N THR A 189 -0.03 13.14 -0.24
CA THR A 189 -1.50 13.13 -0.23
C THR A 189 -2.06 14.35 -0.94
N LEU A 190 -1.57 15.56 -0.63
CA LEU A 190 -1.98 16.78 -1.34
C LEU A 190 -1.68 16.70 -2.85
N LYS A 191 -0.49 16.23 -3.22
CA LYS A 191 -0.13 16.04 -4.63
C LYS A 191 -1.05 15.04 -5.33
N ALA A 192 -1.42 13.95 -4.66
CA ALA A 192 -2.34 12.96 -5.19
C ALA A 192 -3.74 13.55 -5.41
N ILE A 193 -4.24 14.35 -4.47
CA ILE A 193 -5.52 15.05 -4.61
C ILE A 193 -5.50 16.04 -5.78
N GLU A 194 -4.42 16.79 -5.96
CA GLU A 194 -4.24 17.68 -7.12
C GLU A 194 -4.21 16.87 -8.42
N LYS A 195 -3.52 15.74 -8.43
CA LYS A 195 -3.46 14.85 -9.60
C LYS A 195 -4.82 14.24 -9.95
N LEU A 196 -5.64 13.85 -8.98
CA LEU A 196 -7.01 13.40 -9.23
C LEU A 196 -7.87 14.48 -9.92
N LYS A 197 -7.72 15.75 -9.54
CA LYS A 197 -8.40 16.87 -10.23
C LYS A 197 -7.96 16.98 -11.68
N GLU A 198 -6.65 16.92 -11.93
CA GLU A 198 -6.09 16.94 -13.29
C GLU A 198 -6.59 15.76 -14.14
N MET A 199 -6.62 14.53 -13.56
CA MET A 199 -7.12 13.35 -14.27
C MET A 199 -8.61 13.47 -14.60
N LYS A 200 -9.40 14.05 -13.70
CA LYS A 200 -10.82 14.35 -13.96
C LYS A 200 -11.00 15.30 -15.12
N GLU A 201 -10.22 16.38 -15.17
CA GLU A 201 -10.29 17.40 -16.24
C GLU A 201 -9.87 16.82 -17.59
N ASN A 202 -8.83 15.99 -17.60
CA ASN A 202 -8.27 15.40 -18.82
C ASN A 202 -9.05 14.17 -19.32
N ASN A 203 -9.95 13.63 -18.50
CA ASN A 203 -10.74 12.42 -18.78
C ASN A 203 -9.89 11.23 -19.27
N LYS A 204 -8.69 11.07 -18.72
CA LYS A 204 -7.78 9.96 -19.04
C LYS A 204 -7.90 8.86 -17.99
N PRO A 205 -7.85 7.58 -18.39
CA PRO A 205 -7.76 6.49 -17.43
C PRO A 205 -6.42 6.56 -16.68
N PHE A 206 -6.45 6.29 -15.37
CA PHE A 206 -5.26 6.35 -14.54
C PHE A 206 -5.05 5.10 -13.69
N PHE A 207 -3.77 4.80 -13.48
CA PHE A 207 -3.25 3.95 -12.42
C PHE A 207 -2.46 4.85 -11.47
N LEU A 208 -3.13 5.35 -10.43
CA LEU A 208 -2.53 6.26 -9.43
C LEU A 208 -2.09 5.44 -8.22
N ALA A 209 -0.79 5.34 -8.03
CA ALA A 209 -0.17 4.60 -6.94
C ALA A 209 0.39 5.56 -5.88
N ILE A 210 -0.09 5.42 -4.64
CA ILE A 210 0.34 6.22 -3.49
C ILE A 210 0.96 5.29 -2.46
N GLY A 211 2.23 5.53 -2.14
CA GLY A 211 2.98 4.72 -1.19
C GLY A 211 3.34 5.49 0.07
N TYR A 212 2.59 5.27 1.14
CA TYR A 212 2.87 5.84 2.45
C TYR A 212 4.03 5.12 3.13
N VAL A 213 4.90 5.89 3.79
CA VAL A 213 6.01 5.35 4.57
C VAL A 213 5.55 5.05 5.99
N SER A 214 4.72 5.89 6.60
CA SER A 214 4.15 5.59 7.92
C SER A 214 3.25 4.35 7.86
N PRO A 215 3.28 3.47 8.87
CA PRO A 215 3.97 3.54 10.16
C PRO A 215 5.40 2.95 10.19
N HIS A 216 6.13 2.86 9.09
CA HIS A 216 7.55 2.47 9.14
C HIS A 216 8.36 3.40 10.04
N LEU A 217 9.32 2.85 10.78
CA LEU A 217 10.23 3.62 11.63
C LEU A 217 11.01 4.71 10.87
N PRO A 218 11.26 5.88 11.51
CA PRO A 218 10.85 6.29 12.85
C PRO A 218 9.37 6.67 12.89
N PHE A 219 8.73 6.53 14.06
CA PHE A 219 7.33 6.94 14.24
C PHE A 219 7.25 8.45 14.36
N ILE A 220 6.92 9.11 13.24
CA ILE A 220 6.87 10.57 13.13
C ILE A 220 5.47 11.01 12.67
N GLN A 221 4.80 11.80 13.49
CA GLN A 221 3.44 12.26 13.22
C GLN A 221 3.15 13.56 13.98
N PRO A 222 2.14 14.36 13.52
CA PRO A 222 1.67 15.50 14.29
C PRO A 222 1.15 15.10 15.67
N LYS A 223 1.40 15.95 16.67
CA LYS A 223 1.08 15.68 18.07
C LYS A 223 -0.38 15.28 18.32
N LYS A 224 -1.32 15.82 17.57
CA LYS A 224 -2.74 15.49 17.74
C LYS A 224 -3.04 13.99 17.62
N TYR A 225 -2.26 13.23 16.85
CA TYR A 225 -2.43 11.77 16.71
C TYR A 225 -1.81 11.02 17.89
N TRP A 226 -0.70 11.50 18.42
CA TRP A 226 -0.15 11.02 19.69
C TRP A 226 -1.16 11.20 20.82
N ASP A 227 -1.78 12.37 20.93
CA ASP A 227 -2.75 12.70 21.98
C ASP A 227 -4.08 11.91 21.87
N MET A 228 -4.31 11.16 20.79
CA MET A 228 -5.48 10.28 20.67
C MET A 228 -5.41 9.07 21.63
N TYR A 229 -4.22 8.75 22.13
CA TYR A 229 -3.97 7.58 22.95
C TYR A 229 -3.47 7.99 24.34
N GLU A 230 -3.98 7.34 25.38
CA GLU A 230 -3.48 7.51 26.75
C GLU A 230 -2.32 6.51 26.96
N HIS A 231 -1.10 7.02 27.06
CA HIS A 231 0.12 6.22 27.16
C HIS A 231 0.02 5.11 28.21
N GLU A 232 -0.50 5.41 29.39
CA GLU A 232 -0.64 4.46 30.51
C GLU A 232 -1.64 3.31 30.21
N LYS A 233 -2.49 3.47 29.20
CA LYS A 233 -3.47 2.46 28.77
C LYS A 233 -2.98 1.62 27.59
N ILE A 234 -1.84 1.94 27.03
CA ILE A 234 -1.24 1.12 25.96
C ILE A 234 -0.85 -0.23 26.52
N GLU A 235 -1.49 -1.28 26.03
CA GLU A 235 -1.20 -2.65 26.40
C GLU A 235 0.07 -3.14 25.70
N LEU A 236 0.91 -3.86 26.43
CA LEU A 236 2.03 -4.59 25.84
C LEU A 236 1.56 -5.88 25.18
N ALA A 237 2.41 -6.50 24.36
CA ALA A 237 2.08 -7.78 23.74
C ALA A 237 1.75 -8.85 24.79
N ASP A 238 0.67 -9.62 24.55
CA ASP A 238 0.23 -10.69 25.47
C ASP A 238 1.20 -11.87 25.51
N ASN A 239 2.01 -12.04 24.46
CA ASN A 239 2.95 -13.16 24.29
C ASN A 239 4.38 -12.67 24.06
N PRO A 240 5.01 -11.86 24.95
CA PRO A 240 6.34 -11.30 24.74
C PRO A 240 7.47 -12.36 24.93
N PHE A 241 7.13 -13.62 24.84
CA PHE A 241 8.01 -14.76 25.11
C PHE A 241 8.34 -15.50 23.81
N GLN A 242 9.58 -15.98 23.71
CA GLN A 242 9.97 -16.86 22.60
C GLN A 242 9.05 -18.10 22.55
N PRO A 243 8.62 -18.50 21.33
CA PRO A 243 7.82 -19.70 21.17
C PRO A 243 8.56 -20.94 21.68
N LYS A 244 7.86 -21.79 22.41
CA LYS A 244 8.44 -23.03 22.94
C LYS A 244 8.88 -23.95 21.79
N ASN A 245 10.12 -24.45 21.86
CA ASN A 245 10.72 -25.33 20.85
C ASN A 245 10.95 -24.67 19.47
N SER A 246 11.01 -23.36 19.40
CA SER A 246 11.44 -22.68 18.17
C SER A 246 12.88 -23.05 17.82
N PRO A 247 13.20 -23.27 16.55
CA PRO A 247 14.60 -23.44 16.15
C PRO A 247 15.37 -22.12 16.34
N ASP A 248 16.63 -22.23 16.76
CA ASP A 248 17.48 -21.07 17.07
C ASP A 248 17.55 -20.06 15.93
N ILE A 249 17.62 -20.51 14.67
CA ILE A 249 17.64 -19.66 13.49
C ILE A 249 16.41 -18.75 13.36
N ALA A 250 15.23 -19.20 13.80
CA ALA A 250 14.01 -18.40 13.77
C ALA A 250 14.05 -17.27 14.81
N ILE A 251 14.82 -17.46 15.86
CA ILE A 251 14.96 -16.51 16.98
C ILE A 251 16.13 -15.55 16.75
N GLU A 252 17.28 -16.04 16.27
CA GLU A 252 18.49 -15.25 16.07
C GLU A 252 18.28 -14.08 15.11
N ALA A 253 17.51 -14.29 14.04
CA ALA A 253 17.20 -13.24 13.07
C ALA A 253 16.49 -12.03 13.71
N GLN A 254 15.71 -12.26 14.78
CA GLN A 254 14.93 -11.23 15.47
C GLN A 254 15.63 -10.64 16.70
N HIS A 255 16.45 -11.42 17.40
CA HIS A 255 17.18 -10.91 18.58
C HIS A 255 18.11 -9.74 18.28
N ASN A 256 18.58 -9.68 17.05
CA ASN A 256 19.44 -8.61 16.59
C ASN A 256 18.73 -7.56 15.76
N SER A 257 17.35 -7.47 15.79
CA SER A 257 16.60 -6.48 15.02
C SER A 257 17.49 -5.33 14.52
N ALA A 258 18.22 -5.58 13.43
CA ALA A 258 19.26 -4.69 12.94
C ALA A 258 18.66 -3.31 12.61
N GLU A 259 17.43 -3.33 12.12
CA GLU A 259 16.66 -2.13 11.82
C GLU A 259 16.47 -1.27 13.08
N LEU A 260 15.97 -1.85 14.17
CA LEU A 260 15.69 -1.12 15.40
C LEU A 260 16.98 -0.72 16.14
N ARG A 261 17.85 -1.69 16.42
CA ARG A 261 18.98 -1.52 17.35
C ARG A 261 20.17 -0.78 16.74
N LYS A 262 20.38 -0.95 15.45
CA LYS A 262 21.54 -0.35 14.76
C LYS A 262 21.26 1.06 14.23
N ASN A 263 19.98 1.42 14.00
CA ASN A 263 19.64 2.65 13.30
C ASN A 263 18.92 3.70 14.16
N TYR A 264 18.55 3.35 15.41
CA TYR A 264 17.85 4.29 16.28
C TYR A 264 18.59 4.52 17.59
N LEU A 265 18.43 5.75 18.12
CA LEU A 265 19.02 6.19 19.38
C LEU A 265 18.26 5.59 20.56
N ASN A 266 18.98 5.44 21.68
CA ASN A 266 18.43 4.99 22.97
C ASN A 266 17.82 3.58 22.96
N ILE A 267 18.11 2.77 21.96
CA ILE A 267 17.68 1.37 21.92
C ILE A 267 18.77 0.49 22.54
N PRO A 268 18.45 -0.38 23.50
CA PRO A 268 19.43 -1.34 24.06
C PRO A 268 20.06 -2.18 22.97
N ALA A 269 21.37 -2.35 23.01
CA ALA A 269 22.11 -3.14 22.00
C ALA A 269 21.70 -4.62 21.99
N ASN A 270 21.30 -5.15 23.14
CA ASN A 270 20.91 -6.55 23.32
C ASN A 270 19.78 -6.70 24.35
N GLY A 271 19.16 -7.86 24.38
CA GLY A 271 18.14 -8.22 25.36
C GLY A 271 16.75 -7.65 25.07
N PRO A 272 15.75 -7.91 25.93
CA PRO A 272 14.41 -7.38 25.76
C PRO A 272 14.41 -5.85 25.95
N LEU A 273 13.47 -5.20 25.29
CA LEU A 273 13.15 -3.80 25.59
C LEU A 273 12.41 -3.76 26.94
N GLY A 274 12.69 -2.74 27.76
CA GLY A 274 11.90 -2.51 28.98
C GLY A 274 10.46 -2.10 28.66
N ASP A 275 9.55 -2.26 29.61
CA ASP A 275 8.11 -2.02 29.42
C ASP A 275 7.82 -0.58 28.98
N ASP A 276 8.49 0.43 29.55
CA ASP A 276 8.28 1.83 29.19
C ASP A 276 8.65 2.10 27.72
N LEU A 277 9.83 1.63 27.28
CA LEU A 277 10.25 1.78 25.88
C LEU A 277 9.35 1.00 24.93
N SER A 278 8.91 -0.21 25.32
CA SER A 278 7.96 -0.99 24.53
C SER A 278 6.63 -0.27 24.37
N ARG A 279 6.15 0.36 25.45
CA ARG A 279 4.92 1.14 25.44
C ARG A 279 5.04 2.38 24.56
N ASP A 280 6.18 3.09 24.64
CA ASP A 280 6.48 4.23 23.78
C ASP A 280 6.45 3.85 22.29
N LEU A 281 7.05 2.72 21.93
CA LEU A 281 7.08 2.23 20.55
C LEU A 281 5.68 1.84 20.04
N ILE A 282 4.90 1.15 20.86
CA ILE A 282 3.51 0.78 20.50
C ILE A 282 2.66 2.05 20.33
N HIS A 283 2.80 3.02 21.25
CA HIS A 283 2.11 4.31 21.16
C HIS A 283 2.47 5.05 19.87
N GLY A 284 3.78 5.15 19.56
CA GLY A 284 4.25 5.79 18.33
C GLY A 284 3.71 5.12 17.07
N TYR A 285 3.68 3.79 17.05
CA TYR A 285 3.09 3.02 15.96
C TYR A 285 1.59 3.33 15.79
N PHE A 286 0.80 3.25 16.86
CA PHE A 286 -0.65 3.53 16.83
C PHE A 286 -0.94 4.96 16.35
N ALA A 287 -0.19 5.94 16.86
CA ALA A 287 -0.32 7.34 16.45
C ALA A 287 0.02 7.54 14.97
N SER A 288 1.07 6.87 14.48
CA SER A 288 1.44 6.89 13.05
C SER A 288 0.36 6.27 12.17
N VAL A 289 -0.26 5.16 12.61
CA VAL A 289 -1.38 4.53 11.88
C VAL A 289 -2.59 5.46 11.83
N SER A 290 -2.97 6.11 12.95
CA SER A 290 -4.08 7.06 12.96
C SER A 290 -3.82 8.31 12.10
N TYR A 291 -2.57 8.77 12.05
CA TYR A 291 -2.18 9.84 11.13
C TYR A 291 -2.41 9.43 9.68
N MET A 292 -1.96 8.25 9.32
CA MET A 292 -2.10 7.75 7.97
C MET A 292 -3.57 7.46 7.60
N ASP A 293 -4.36 6.96 8.54
CA ASP A 293 -5.80 6.77 8.35
C ASP A 293 -6.50 8.05 7.88
N VAL A 294 -6.16 9.19 8.48
CA VAL A 294 -6.72 10.49 8.08
C VAL A 294 -6.28 10.88 6.67
N LEU A 295 -5.01 10.68 6.31
CA LEU A 295 -4.52 10.98 4.96
C LEU A 295 -5.20 10.11 3.90
N ILE A 296 -5.44 8.84 4.19
CA ILE A 296 -6.21 7.94 3.32
C ILE A 296 -7.65 8.43 3.17
N GLY A 297 -8.29 8.84 4.29
CA GLY A 297 -9.62 9.41 4.27
C GLY A 297 -9.72 10.62 3.36
N GLU A 298 -8.79 11.59 3.48
CA GLU A 298 -8.75 12.77 2.62
C GLU A 298 -8.60 12.43 1.13
N LEU A 299 -7.78 11.42 0.80
CA LEU A 299 -7.59 10.97 -0.57
C LEU A 299 -8.85 10.31 -1.15
N VAL A 300 -9.52 9.45 -0.38
CA VAL A 300 -10.76 8.78 -0.78
C VAL A 300 -11.91 9.78 -0.89
N ASP A 301 -12.04 10.69 0.06
CA ASP A 301 -13.05 11.76 0.02
C ASP A 301 -12.83 12.69 -1.20
N ALA A 302 -11.59 12.95 -1.58
CA ALA A 302 -11.31 13.72 -2.80
C ALA A 302 -11.75 12.96 -4.06
N LEU A 303 -11.52 11.64 -4.13
CA LEU A 303 -11.99 10.79 -5.23
C LEU A 303 -13.52 10.84 -5.33
N ASP A 304 -14.22 10.73 -4.19
CA ASP A 304 -15.69 10.80 -4.09
C ASP A 304 -16.21 12.16 -4.55
N ASN A 305 -15.66 13.26 -4.01
CA ASN A 305 -16.05 14.63 -4.32
C ASN A 305 -15.83 15.02 -5.79
N LEU A 306 -14.88 14.40 -6.46
CA LEU A 306 -14.63 14.58 -7.89
C LEU A 306 -15.55 13.73 -8.78
N GLY A 307 -16.38 12.86 -8.19
CA GLY A 307 -17.24 11.92 -8.92
C GLY A 307 -16.42 10.92 -9.75
N LEU A 308 -15.29 10.47 -9.23
CA LEU A 308 -14.42 9.46 -9.85
C LEU A 308 -14.67 8.07 -9.25
N ARG A 309 -15.34 7.99 -8.09
CA ARG A 309 -15.56 6.75 -7.34
C ARG A 309 -16.23 5.66 -8.17
N ASP A 310 -17.28 6.03 -8.93
CA ASP A 310 -18.11 5.10 -9.70
C ASP A 310 -17.36 4.41 -10.87
N ASN A 311 -16.13 4.87 -11.17
CA ASN A 311 -15.27 4.29 -12.19
C ASN A 311 -13.85 4.00 -11.69
N THR A 312 -13.66 3.82 -10.38
CA THR A 312 -12.34 3.59 -9.78
C THR A 312 -12.37 2.43 -8.79
N THR A 313 -11.51 1.45 -8.98
CA THR A 313 -11.19 0.46 -7.95
C THR A 313 -10.11 1.00 -7.03
N ILE A 314 -10.33 0.93 -5.73
CA ILE A 314 -9.33 1.22 -4.70
C ILE A 314 -8.77 -0.10 -4.18
N VAL A 315 -7.44 -0.22 -4.18
CA VAL A 315 -6.72 -1.33 -3.55
C VAL A 315 -5.85 -0.76 -2.44
N LEU A 316 -6.14 -1.12 -1.20
CA LEU A 316 -5.33 -0.79 -0.03
C LEU A 316 -4.62 -2.04 0.45
N TRP A 317 -3.30 -1.98 0.60
CA TRP A 317 -2.46 -3.11 1.00
C TRP A 317 -1.22 -2.67 1.77
N SER A 318 -0.66 -3.59 2.56
CA SER A 318 0.67 -3.43 3.17
C SER A 318 1.65 -4.41 2.56
N ASP A 319 2.92 -4.04 2.51
CA ASP A 319 3.98 -4.89 1.97
C ASP A 319 4.35 -6.06 2.88
N HIS A 320 4.20 -5.93 4.18
CA HIS A 320 4.31 -6.98 5.20
C HIS A 320 3.67 -6.52 6.52
N GLY A 321 3.58 -7.45 7.47
CA GLY A 321 3.15 -7.15 8.82
C GLY A 321 4.27 -6.56 9.69
N TYR A 322 4.04 -6.52 11.01
CA TYR A 322 4.97 -5.90 11.96
C TYR A 322 4.83 -6.49 13.36
N PHE A 323 5.94 -6.60 14.09
CA PHE A 323 5.96 -6.98 15.50
C PHE A 323 5.98 -5.76 16.41
N LEU A 324 5.15 -5.80 17.43
CA LEU A 324 5.08 -4.81 18.50
C LEU A 324 5.38 -5.42 19.88
N GLY A 325 6.32 -6.37 19.93
CA GLY A 325 6.72 -7.07 21.14
C GLY A 325 6.25 -8.52 21.22
N GLU A 326 5.41 -8.99 20.29
CA GLU A 326 5.01 -10.39 20.20
C GLU A 326 6.26 -11.27 20.07
N HIS A 327 6.32 -12.37 20.79
CA HIS A 327 7.48 -13.28 20.86
C HIS A 327 8.79 -12.62 21.34
N GLY A 328 8.72 -11.39 21.87
CA GLY A 328 9.87 -10.55 22.18
C GLY A 328 10.49 -9.90 20.94
N PHE A 329 9.82 -9.93 19.80
CA PHE A 329 10.29 -9.42 18.52
C PHE A 329 9.79 -8.00 18.23
N TRP A 330 10.51 -7.30 17.37
CA TRP A 330 10.20 -5.97 16.87
C TRP A 330 10.52 -5.89 15.38
N CYS A 331 9.86 -4.99 14.67
CA CYS A 331 9.96 -4.85 13.21
C CYS A 331 9.34 -6.06 12.46
N LYS A 332 10.05 -6.66 11.47
CA LYS A 332 9.51 -7.68 10.56
C LYS A 332 10.45 -8.87 10.36
N HIS A 333 11.14 -8.97 9.31
CA HIS A 333 12.22 -9.91 8.90
C HIS A 333 12.08 -11.36 9.41
N SER A 334 10.89 -11.94 9.34
CA SER A 334 10.63 -13.31 9.76
C SER A 334 9.47 -13.93 8.97
N THR A 335 9.26 -15.23 9.15
CA THR A 335 8.13 -15.98 8.58
C THR A 335 7.01 -16.22 9.60
N PHE A 336 7.06 -15.56 10.75
CA PHE A 336 5.98 -15.61 11.72
C PHE A 336 4.74 -14.90 11.22
N TYR A 337 3.58 -15.30 11.74
CA TYR A 337 2.29 -14.77 11.33
C TYR A 337 2.22 -13.25 11.36
N GLU A 338 2.72 -12.63 12.43
CA GLU A 338 2.72 -11.17 12.62
C GLU A 338 3.52 -10.42 11.55
N ALA A 339 4.53 -11.07 10.96
CA ALA A 339 5.36 -10.47 9.92
C ALA A 339 4.80 -10.66 8.51
N VAL A 340 4.09 -11.77 8.25
CA VAL A 340 3.61 -12.11 6.90
C VAL A 340 2.14 -11.81 6.67
N HIS A 341 1.34 -11.67 7.73
CA HIS A 341 -0.07 -11.32 7.65
C HIS A 341 -0.24 -9.81 7.43
N VAL A 342 -0.98 -9.44 6.40
CA VAL A 342 -1.12 -8.06 5.94
C VAL A 342 -2.58 -7.66 5.75
N PRO A 343 -2.93 -6.38 5.92
CA PRO A 343 -4.23 -5.90 5.48
C PRO A 343 -4.28 -5.85 3.94
N LEU A 344 -5.42 -6.28 3.40
CA LEU A 344 -5.80 -6.12 2.01
C LEU A 344 -7.28 -5.78 1.94
N ILE A 345 -7.60 -4.65 1.32
CA ILE A 345 -8.98 -4.21 1.07
C ILE A 345 -9.10 -3.83 -0.40
N ILE A 346 -10.09 -4.39 -1.10
CA ILE A 346 -10.40 -4.04 -2.48
C ILE A 346 -11.83 -3.51 -2.54
N SER A 347 -11.98 -2.23 -2.87
CA SER A 347 -13.28 -1.59 -3.05
C SER A 347 -13.45 -1.21 -4.52
N SER A 348 -14.40 -1.86 -5.19
CA SER A 348 -14.64 -1.67 -6.62
C SER A 348 -16.14 -1.44 -6.90
N PRO A 349 -16.50 -0.43 -7.68
CA PRO A 349 -17.89 -0.20 -8.07
C PRO A 349 -18.46 -1.29 -8.98
N LYS A 350 -17.64 -2.19 -9.49
CA LYS A 350 -18.07 -3.34 -10.30
C LYS A 350 -18.82 -4.39 -9.48
N PHE A 351 -18.65 -4.41 -8.15
CA PHE A 351 -19.25 -5.39 -7.25
C PHE A 351 -20.06 -4.69 -6.16
N SER A 352 -21.14 -5.34 -5.76
CA SER A 352 -21.98 -4.90 -4.63
C SER A 352 -21.70 -5.71 -3.35
N ASN A 353 -20.75 -6.64 -3.41
CA ASN A 353 -20.35 -7.47 -2.28
C ASN A 353 -19.36 -6.69 -1.41
N ASN A 354 -19.77 -6.38 -0.18
CA ASN A 354 -18.94 -5.66 0.81
C ASN A 354 -18.77 -6.52 2.08
N ILE A 355 -18.71 -7.84 1.92
CA ILE A 355 -18.61 -8.79 3.02
C ILE A 355 -17.15 -9.21 3.13
N PRO A 356 -16.53 -9.15 4.32
CA PRO A 356 -15.19 -9.69 4.54
C PRO A 356 -15.10 -11.16 4.16
N THR A 357 -13.94 -11.58 3.67
CA THR A 357 -13.67 -12.97 3.29
C THR A 357 -12.54 -13.57 4.10
N ASP A 358 -12.65 -14.88 4.38
CA ASP A 358 -11.59 -15.68 4.99
C ASP A 358 -10.75 -16.45 3.95
N SER A 359 -10.94 -16.18 2.66
CA SER A 359 -10.17 -16.80 1.58
C SER A 359 -8.68 -16.46 1.72
N PHE A 360 -7.83 -17.49 1.63
CA PHE A 360 -6.38 -17.31 1.64
C PHE A 360 -5.93 -16.60 0.36
N THR A 361 -5.21 -15.50 0.55
CA THR A 361 -4.80 -14.60 -0.53
C THR A 361 -3.33 -14.24 -0.38
N GLU A 362 -2.61 -14.21 -1.48
CA GLU A 362 -1.24 -13.73 -1.54
C GLU A 362 -1.19 -12.36 -2.22
N LEU A 363 -0.22 -11.51 -1.86
CA LEU A 363 -0.09 -10.21 -2.53
C LEU A 363 0.16 -10.31 -4.04
N VAL A 364 0.73 -11.41 -4.53
CA VAL A 364 0.91 -11.65 -5.97
C VAL A 364 -0.41 -11.84 -6.73
N ASP A 365 -1.53 -12.09 -6.03
CA ASP A 365 -2.87 -12.25 -6.60
C ASP A 365 -3.46 -10.90 -7.04
N ILE A 366 -2.95 -9.79 -6.50
CA ILE A 366 -3.40 -8.44 -6.86
C ILE A 366 -3.15 -8.15 -8.34
N TYR A 367 -2.01 -8.54 -8.90
CA TYR A 367 -1.69 -8.27 -10.30
C TYR A 367 -2.72 -8.89 -11.27
N PRO A 368 -2.97 -10.22 -11.29
CA PRO A 368 -3.98 -10.80 -12.17
C PRO A 368 -5.39 -10.30 -11.87
N THR A 369 -5.70 -9.95 -10.62
CA THR A 369 -6.99 -9.34 -10.24
C THR A 369 -7.19 -8.00 -10.94
N LEU A 370 -6.20 -7.12 -10.93
CA LEU A 370 -6.28 -5.83 -11.62
C LEU A 370 -6.35 -5.99 -13.13
N CYS A 371 -5.70 -7.00 -13.71
CA CYS A 371 -5.85 -7.32 -15.12
C CYS A 371 -7.30 -7.64 -15.47
N GLU A 372 -7.92 -8.55 -14.72
CA GLU A 372 -9.31 -8.96 -14.96
C GLU A 372 -10.30 -7.81 -14.72
N LEU A 373 -10.11 -7.02 -13.66
CA LEU A 373 -10.95 -5.85 -13.37
C LEU A 373 -10.91 -4.76 -14.47
N THR A 374 -9.84 -4.70 -15.24
CA THR A 374 -9.63 -3.67 -16.27
C THR A 374 -9.70 -4.21 -17.70
N ASP A 375 -10.08 -5.48 -17.86
CA ASP A 375 -10.14 -6.17 -19.15
C ASP A 375 -8.79 -6.15 -19.93
N ILE A 376 -7.68 -6.16 -19.18
CA ILE A 376 -6.31 -6.23 -19.74
C ILE A 376 -5.84 -7.67 -19.69
N GLU A 377 -5.28 -8.16 -20.80
CA GLU A 377 -4.73 -9.51 -20.87
C GLU A 377 -3.55 -9.68 -19.88
N ALA A 378 -3.68 -10.63 -18.97
CA ALA A 378 -2.65 -10.92 -17.97
C ALA A 378 -1.46 -11.64 -18.60
N PRO A 379 -0.21 -11.24 -18.29
CA PRO A 379 0.97 -12.01 -18.71
C PRO A 379 0.92 -13.46 -18.25
N SER A 380 1.22 -14.40 -19.13
CA SER A 380 1.07 -15.84 -18.88
C SER A 380 2.02 -16.41 -17.81
N TYR A 381 3.04 -15.66 -17.42
CA TYR A 381 4.00 -16.07 -16.38
C TYR A 381 3.57 -15.69 -14.95
N LEU A 382 2.47 -14.95 -14.77
CA LEU A 382 2.00 -14.57 -13.43
C LEU A 382 1.77 -15.81 -12.56
N GLN A 383 2.16 -15.73 -11.31
CA GLN A 383 2.10 -16.85 -10.36
C GLN A 383 0.96 -16.71 -9.35
N GLY A 384 0.29 -15.56 -9.33
CA GLY A 384 -0.93 -15.30 -8.56
C GLY A 384 -2.18 -15.77 -9.32
N GLN A 385 -3.31 -15.71 -8.61
CA GLN A 385 -4.65 -15.99 -9.16
C GLN A 385 -5.53 -14.74 -9.00
N SER A 386 -6.45 -14.53 -9.94
CA SER A 386 -7.38 -13.42 -9.81
C SER A 386 -8.36 -13.65 -8.66
N LEU A 387 -8.60 -12.59 -7.90
CA LEU A 387 -9.54 -12.55 -6.78
C LEU A 387 -10.95 -12.09 -7.21
N VAL A 388 -11.20 -11.90 -8.50
CA VAL A 388 -12.51 -11.41 -8.98
C VAL A 388 -13.65 -12.29 -8.53
N SER A 389 -13.50 -13.63 -8.58
CA SER A 389 -14.53 -14.54 -8.08
C SER A 389 -14.84 -14.35 -6.58
N VAL A 390 -13.84 -14.01 -5.78
CA VAL A 390 -14.01 -13.69 -4.34
C VAL A 390 -14.65 -12.32 -4.16
N LEU A 391 -14.34 -11.35 -5.04
CA LEU A 391 -14.99 -10.03 -5.03
C LEU A 391 -16.47 -10.13 -5.43
N GLU A 392 -16.85 -11.08 -6.29
CA GLU A 392 -18.23 -11.36 -6.65
C GLU A 392 -19.00 -12.10 -5.54
N ASP A 393 -18.36 -13.07 -4.91
CA ASP A 393 -18.90 -13.88 -3.83
C ASP A 393 -17.82 -14.19 -2.78
N SER A 394 -17.85 -13.48 -1.66
CA SER A 394 -16.88 -13.63 -0.56
C SER A 394 -16.93 -14.98 0.16
N SER A 395 -17.88 -15.85 -0.16
CA SER A 395 -18.01 -17.21 0.40
C SER A 395 -17.20 -18.28 -0.36
N VAL A 396 -16.56 -17.89 -1.47
CA VAL A 396 -15.77 -18.78 -2.33
C VAL A 396 -14.38 -19.04 -1.76
#